data_72a16268af2e235e6a3287709b4f99e9
#
_entry.id   72a16268af2e235e6a3287709b4f99e9
#
_cell.length_a   1.000
_cell.length_b   1.000
_cell.length_c   1.000
_cell.angle_alpha   90.00
_cell.angle_beta   90.00
_cell.angle_gamma   90.00
#
_symmetry.space_group_name_H-M   'P 1'
#
loop_
_entity.id
_entity.type
_entity.pdbx_description
1 polymer ?
#
loop_
_entity_poly.entity_id
_entity_poly.type
_entity_poly.pdbx_seq_one_letter_code
_entity_poly.pdbx_strand_id
1 'polypeptide(L)'
;GAAEITYDKEHCYVYATIPASAGCEKAPVLGFISHMDTSPAVTDTNVNPRIVENYDGKDIVLNAAENIVMKVEDFPELLHYMGQDLIVTDGTTLLGADDKAGVAEIMTMAETLLMHPEKKHGKIRIGFTPDEEVGAGADHFDVKLFGADYAYTVDGGALGELEYENFNAAGAKLHVYGMSVHPGSAKGKMKNAILIAQEFQSELPTEQNPMYTEGYEGFFHLDAIQGNVEEVTADYIIRDHNRQLFEQKKELFMSCADFLNRKYGEGTVVVDV
;
A
#
# COMPACT_ATOMS: atom_id res chain seq x y z
N GLY A 1 -21.57 25.86 5.84
CA GLY A 1 -20.51 25.17 5.08
C GLY A 1 -19.56 24.45 6.02
N ALA A 2 -18.54 23.81 5.48
CA ALA A 2 -17.48 23.24 6.29
C ALA A 2 -16.80 24.34 7.15
N ALA A 3 -16.37 23.94 8.33
CA ALA A 3 -15.73 24.84 9.31
C ALA A 3 -14.36 24.28 9.72
N GLU A 4 -13.59 25.08 10.45
CA GLU A 4 -12.28 24.65 10.99
C GLU A 4 -11.37 24.03 9.94
N ILE A 5 -11.34 24.62 8.71
CA ILE A 5 -10.50 24.11 7.63
C ILE A 5 -9.06 24.50 7.93
N THR A 6 -8.20 23.51 8.03
CA THR A 6 -6.76 23.67 8.26
C THR A 6 -5.99 22.98 7.16
N TYR A 7 -5.01 23.66 6.59
CA TYR A 7 -4.08 23.11 5.65
C TYR A 7 -2.67 23.17 6.25
N ASP A 8 -2.11 21.99 6.53
CA ASP A 8 -0.69 21.85 6.87
C ASP A 8 0.13 21.98 5.60
N LYS A 9 0.76 23.14 5.41
CA LYS A 9 1.55 23.44 4.21
C LYS A 9 2.90 22.74 4.17
N GLU A 10 3.40 22.32 5.32
CA GLU A 10 4.71 21.67 5.44
C GLU A 10 4.60 20.20 5.03
N HIS A 11 3.53 19.54 5.48
CA HIS A 11 3.34 18.11 5.30
C HIS A 11 2.13 17.75 4.43
N CYS A 12 1.45 18.74 3.85
CA CYS A 12 0.33 18.56 2.90
C CYS A 12 -0.93 17.86 3.44
N TYR A 13 -1.20 17.90 4.75
CA TYR A 13 -2.48 17.41 5.29
C TYR A 13 -3.57 18.47 5.23
N VAL A 14 -4.79 18.02 4.98
CA VAL A 14 -5.99 18.88 5.04
C VAL A 14 -6.95 18.33 6.07
N TYR A 15 -7.40 19.21 6.97
CA TYR A 15 -8.40 18.88 7.98
C TYR A 15 -9.61 19.81 7.83
N ALA A 16 -10.81 19.24 7.98
CA ALA A 16 -12.04 20.02 7.98
C ALA A 16 -13.07 19.46 8.94
N THR A 17 -14.06 20.29 9.31
CA THR A 17 -15.17 19.91 10.17
C THR A 17 -16.50 20.16 9.47
N ILE A 18 -17.43 19.22 9.59
CA ILE A 18 -18.86 19.46 9.41
C ILE A 18 -19.46 19.55 10.82
N PRO A 19 -19.98 20.72 11.24
CA PRO A 19 -20.56 20.89 12.56
C PRO A 19 -21.75 19.97 12.80
N ALA A 20 -21.93 19.50 14.02
CA ALA A 20 -23.09 18.70 14.39
C ALA A 20 -24.41 19.42 14.06
N SER A 21 -25.40 18.66 13.65
CA SER A 21 -26.80 19.14 13.56
C SER A 21 -27.33 19.52 14.94
N ALA A 22 -28.21 20.54 15.00
CA ALA A 22 -28.81 20.95 16.23
C ALA A 22 -29.49 19.77 16.96
N GLY A 23 -29.09 19.60 18.25
CA GLY A 23 -29.52 18.48 19.10
C GLY A 23 -28.66 17.21 19.00
N CYS A 24 -27.64 17.17 18.12
CA CYS A 24 -26.71 16.05 17.96
C CYS A 24 -25.28 16.36 18.46
N GLU A 25 -25.07 17.42 19.19
CA GLU A 25 -23.76 17.92 19.64
C GLU A 25 -23.07 16.96 20.63
N LYS A 26 -23.83 16.05 21.24
CA LYS A 26 -23.31 15.03 22.18
C LYS A 26 -23.03 13.69 21.54
N ALA A 27 -23.34 13.54 20.26
CA ALA A 27 -22.99 12.32 19.53
C ALA A 27 -21.46 12.18 19.41
N PRO A 28 -20.92 10.96 19.33
CA PRO A 28 -19.52 10.75 19.06
C PRO A 28 -19.07 11.48 17.79
N VAL A 29 -17.84 11.99 17.80
CA VAL A 29 -17.23 12.64 16.63
C VAL A 29 -16.70 11.56 15.71
N LEU A 30 -17.27 11.49 14.50
CA LEU A 30 -16.80 10.56 13.47
C LEU A 30 -15.79 11.25 12.57
N GLY A 31 -14.72 10.52 12.25
CA GLY A 31 -13.72 10.91 11.26
C GLY A 31 -13.83 10.11 9.99
N PHE A 32 -13.52 10.74 8.86
CA PHE A 32 -13.34 10.09 7.56
C PHE A 32 -12.01 10.57 6.98
N ILE A 33 -11.19 9.61 6.54
CA ILE A 33 -9.83 9.84 6.05
C ILE A 33 -9.71 9.19 4.68
N SER A 34 -8.99 9.84 3.77
CA SER A 34 -8.66 9.34 2.44
C SER A 34 -7.32 9.94 2.01
N HIS A 35 -6.52 9.21 1.24
CA HIS A 35 -5.26 9.75 0.75
C HIS A 35 -5.40 10.45 -0.62
N MET A 36 -4.48 11.36 -0.90
CA MET A 36 -4.52 12.21 -2.09
C MET A 36 -3.47 11.81 -3.12
N ASP A 37 -2.42 11.13 -2.69
CA ASP A 37 -1.35 10.65 -3.56
C ASP A 37 -1.79 9.43 -4.38
N THR A 38 -0.98 9.07 -5.34
CA THR A 38 -1.16 7.89 -6.20
C THR A 38 0.12 7.09 -6.25
N SER A 39 0.00 5.78 -6.48
CA SER A 39 1.14 4.88 -6.53
C SER A 39 2.22 5.35 -7.50
N PRO A 40 3.49 5.38 -7.06
CA PRO A 40 4.63 5.74 -7.92
C PRO A 40 5.01 4.64 -8.94
N ALA A 41 4.32 3.51 -8.94
CA ALA A 41 4.62 2.37 -9.81
C ALA A 41 4.41 2.68 -11.30
N VAL A 42 3.45 3.55 -11.62
CA VAL A 42 3.14 3.98 -12.99
C VAL A 42 2.88 5.49 -12.98
N THR A 43 3.17 6.16 -14.10
CA THR A 43 2.93 7.61 -14.23
C THR A 43 1.46 7.98 -14.04
N ASP A 44 1.22 9.08 -13.37
CA ASP A 44 -0.08 9.75 -13.18
C ASP A 44 -0.15 11.10 -13.90
N THR A 45 0.81 11.36 -14.78
CA THR A 45 0.92 12.64 -15.49
C THR A 45 0.04 12.65 -16.74
N ASN A 46 -0.81 13.68 -16.86
CA ASN A 46 -1.78 13.84 -17.94
C ASN A 46 -2.81 12.70 -18.01
N VAL A 47 -3.36 12.33 -16.88
CA VAL A 47 -4.44 11.32 -16.81
C VAL A 47 -5.60 11.74 -17.71
N ASN A 48 -6.02 10.84 -18.60
CA ASN A 48 -7.10 11.07 -19.56
C ASN A 48 -8.30 10.15 -19.27
N PRO A 49 -9.16 10.50 -18.31
CA PRO A 49 -10.27 9.64 -17.90
C PRO A 49 -11.46 9.78 -18.85
N ARG A 50 -12.22 8.67 -18.99
CA ARG A 50 -13.52 8.66 -19.67
C ARG A 50 -14.49 7.73 -18.97
N ILE A 51 -15.78 7.92 -19.24
CA ILE A 51 -16.85 7.05 -18.75
C ILE A 51 -17.19 6.03 -19.84
N VAL A 52 -17.28 4.77 -19.45
CA VAL A 52 -17.90 3.68 -20.22
C VAL A 52 -19.28 3.48 -19.61
N GLU A 53 -20.30 4.03 -20.28
CA GLU A 53 -21.67 3.95 -19.79
C GLU A 53 -22.25 2.54 -19.97
N ASN A 54 -23.01 2.07 -18.96
CA ASN A 54 -23.76 0.81 -18.98
C ASN A 54 -22.92 -0.35 -19.53
N TYR A 55 -21.80 -0.63 -18.88
CA TYR A 55 -20.81 -1.61 -19.32
C TYR A 55 -21.44 -2.96 -19.71
N ASP A 56 -21.13 -3.44 -20.90
CA ASP A 56 -21.78 -4.59 -21.54
C ASP A 56 -21.10 -5.95 -21.28
N GLY A 57 -20.05 -5.99 -20.49
CA GLY A 57 -19.30 -7.21 -20.14
C GLY A 57 -18.27 -7.63 -21.18
N LYS A 58 -17.93 -6.76 -22.15
CA LYS A 58 -16.88 -7.06 -23.16
C LYS A 58 -15.56 -6.36 -22.85
N ASP A 59 -14.54 -6.73 -23.62
CA ASP A 59 -13.24 -6.06 -23.58
C ASP A 59 -13.41 -4.55 -23.81
N ILE A 60 -12.67 -3.75 -23.03
CA ILE A 60 -12.71 -2.30 -23.14
C ILE A 60 -11.48 -1.82 -23.91
N VAL A 61 -11.68 -1.26 -25.10
CA VAL A 61 -10.59 -0.59 -25.82
C VAL A 61 -10.28 0.73 -25.10
N LEU A 62 -9.16 0.78 -24.40
CA LEU A 62 -8.70 1.98 -23.69
C LEU A 62 -8.10 2.99 -24.66
N ASN A 63 -7.19 2.53 -25.53
CA ASN A 63 -6.51 3.35 -26.52
C ASN A 63 -6.33 2.56 -27.83
N ALA A 64 -7.10 2.94 -28.84
CA ALA A 64 -7.04 2.25 -30.12
C ALA A 64 -5.73 2.54 -30.89
N ALA A 65 -5.15 3.74 -30.72
CA ALA A 65 -3.92 4.12 -31.38
C ALA A 65 -2.70 3.34 -30.88
N GLU A 66 -2.66 3.08 -29.57
CA GLU A 66 -1.60 2.32 -28.90
C GLU A 66 -1.96 0.83 -28.75
N ASN A 67 -3.12 0.40 -29.25
CA ASN A 67 -3.65 -0.95 -29.14
C ASN A 67 -3.73 -1.45 -27.67
N ILE A 68 -4.12 -0.55 -26.76
CA ILE A 68 -4.31 -0.88 -25.34
C ILE A 68 -5.76 -1.31 -25.11
N VAL A 69 -5.92 -2.55 -24.67
CA VAL A 69 -7.24 -3.16 -24.42
C VAL A 69 -7.24 -3.81 -23.04
N MET A 70 -8.21 -3.46 -22.22
CA MET A 70 -8.51 -4.14 -20.96
C MET A 70 -9.41 -5.33 -21.29
N LYS A 71 -8.86 -6.54 -21.23
CA LYS A 71 -9.57 -7.76 -21.61
C LYS A 71 -10.25 -8.40 -20.42
N VAL A 72 -11.45 -8.89 -20.63
CA VAL A 72 -12.19 -9.66 -19.60
C VAL A 72 -11.45 -10.97 -19.24
N GLU A 73 -10.70 -11.54 -20.18
CA GLU A 73 -9.87 -12.72 -19.92
C GLU A 73 -8.77 -12.44 -18.88
N ASP A 74 -8.16 -11.25 -18.93
CA ASP A 74 -7.11 -10.81 -18.01
C ASP A 74 -7.67 -10.26 -16.69
N PHE A 75 -8.89 -9.71 -16.73
CA PHE A 75 -9.58 -9.05 -15.60
C PHE A 75 -11.03 -9.54 -15.50
N PRO A 76 -11.27 -10.79 -15.09
CA PRO A 76 -12.62 -11.38 -15.04
C PRO A 76 -13.58 -10.68 -14.07
N GLU A 77 -13.04 -9.93 -13.09
CA GLU A 77 -13.80 -9.11 -12.14
C GLU A 77 -14.65 -8.04 -12.83
N LEU A 78 -14.27 -7.61 -14.04
CA LEU A 78 -15.06 -6.67 -14.84
C LEU A 78 -16.50 -7.13 -15.03
N LEU A 79 -16.74 -8.44 -15.10
CA LEU A 79 -18.08 -9.00 -15.27
C LEU A 79 -19.01 -8.70 -14.08
N HIS A 80 -18.49 -8.41 -12.90
CA HIS A 80 -19.28 -8.00 -11.74
C HIS A 80 -19.92 -6.62 -11.91
N TYR A 81 -19.39 -5.82 -12.82
CA TYR A 81 -19.80 -4.43 -13.06
C TYR A 81 -20.69 -4.26 -14.30
N MET A 82 -21.19 -5.35 -14.88
CA MET A 82 -22.13 -5.28 -16.01
C MET A 82 -23.36 -4.45 -15.66
N GLY A 83 -23.71 -3.53 -16.58
CA GLY A 83 -24.83 -2.62 -16.38
C GLY A 83 -24.51 -1.38 -15.54
N GLN A 84 -23.26 -1.23 -15.09
CA GLN A 84 -22.79 -0.06 -14.36
C GLN A 84 -21.94 0.85 -15.27
N ASP A 85 -21.81 2.10 -14.89
CA ASP A 85 -20.89 3.04 -15.53
C ASP A 85 -19.49 2.86 -14.94
N LEU A 86 -18.48 2.76 -15.79
CA LEU A 86 -17.09 2.62 -15.40
C LEU A 86 -16.29 3.84 -15.75
N ILE A 87 -15.43 4.30 -14.84
CA ILE A 87 -14.43 5.33 -15.15
C ILE A 87 -13.12 4.61 -15.48
N VAL A 88 -12.57 4.87 -16.65
CA VAL A 88 -11.31 4.29 -17.14
C VAL A 88 -10.39 5.38 -17.68
N THR A 89 -9.08 5.11 -17.70
CA THR A 89 -8.12 5.96 -18.43
C THR A 89 -7.92 5.43 -19.85
N ASP A 90 -7.05 6.10 -20.61
CA ASP A 90 -6.60 5.60 -21.91
C ASP A 90 -5.52 4.51 -21.81
N GLY A 91 -5.19 4.06 -20.60
CA GLY A 91 -4.22 3.01 -20.36
C GLY A 91 -2.75 3.44 -20.44
N THR A 92 -2.47 4.70 -20.68
CA THR A 92 -1.08 5.24 -20.68
C THR A 92 -0.64 5.72 -19.30
N THR A 93 -1.57 5.87 -18.37
CA THR A 93 -1.34 6.33 -17.00
C THR A 93 -2.16 5.51 -16.01
N LEU A 94 -1.87 5.65 -14.70
CA LEU A 94 -2.81 5.31 -13.65
C LEU A 94 -4.11 6.11 -13.83
N LEU A 95 -5.24 5.53 -13.41
CA LEU A 95 -6.47 6.28 -13.14
C LEU A 95 -6.38 7.05 -11.82
N GLY A 96 -5.82 6.40 -10.79
CA GLY A 96 -5.73 6.92 -9.42
C GLY A 96 -7.08 6.89 -8.71
N ALA A 97 -7.92 5.88 -9.01
CA ALA A 97 -9.16 5.64 -8.25
C ALA A 97 -8.85 5.36 -6.78
N ASP A 98 -7.75 4.70 -6.54
CA ASP A 98 -7.06 4.61 -5.26
C ASP A 98 -6.17 5.87 -5.10
N ASP A 99 -6.48 6.84 -4.18
CA ASP A 99 -7.74 6.84 -3.41
C ASP A 99 -8.61 8.08 -3.71
N LYS A 100 -8.60 8.57 -4.98
CA LYS A 100 -9.50 9.67 -5.39
C LYS A 100 -10.98 9.30 -5.27
N ALA A 101 -11.31 7.99 -5.27
CA ALA A 101 -12.67 7.53 -5.01
C ALA A 101 -13.10 7.89 -3.58
N GLY A 102 -12.30 7.57 -2.57
CA GLY A 102 -12.58 7.93 -1.18
C GLY A 102 -12.66 9.43 -0.98
N VAL A 103 -11.77 10.21 -1.62
CA VAL A 103 -11.86 11.68 -1.62
C VAL A 103 -13.22 12.14 -2.18
N ALA A 104 -13.66 11.58 -3.31
CA ALA A 104 -14.94 11.94 -3.95
C ALA A 104 -16.14 11.54 -3.08
N GLU A 105 -16.10 10.37 -2.46
CA GLU A 105 -17.14 9.88 -1.55
C GLU A 105 -17.29 10.78 -0.32
N ILE A 106 -16.17 11.11 0.34
CA ILE A 106 -16.16 12.01 1.50
C ILE A 106 -16.68 13.40 1.12
N MET A 107 -16.26 13.94 -0.02
CA MET A 107 -16.72 15.25 -0.48
C MET A 107 -18.21 15.25 -0.86
N THR A 108 -18.69 14.18 -1.48
CA THR A 108 -20.11 14.01 -1.83
C THR A 108 -20.98 13.86 -0.58
N MET A 109 -20.50 13.09 0.41
CA MET A 109 -21.14 13.01 1.73
C MET A 109 -21.23 14.39 2.37
N ALA A 110 -20.13 15.14 2.38
CA ALA A 110 -20.07 16.48 2.97
C ALA A 110 -21.06 17.43 2.29
N GLU A 111 -21.07 17.47 0.96
CA GLU A 111 -22.03 18.27 0.18
C GLU A 111 -23.48 17.88 0.52
N THR A 112 -23.77 16.58 0.51
CA THR A 112 -25.11 16.05 0.81
C THR A 112 -25.58 16.50 2.19
N LEU A 113 -24.77 16.37 3.22
CA LEU A 113 -25.14 16.76 4.59
C LEU A 113 -25.33 18.27 4.74
N LEU A 114 -24.52 19.07 4.05
CA LEU A 114 -24.62 20.52 4.06
C LEU A 114 -25.86 21.05 3.29
N MET A 115 -26.27 20.36 2.23
CA MET A 115 -27.44 20.73 1.44
C MET A 115 -28.76 20.17 2.02
N HIS A 116 -28.71 19.17 2.87
CA HIS A 116 -29.86 18.44 3.43
C HIS A 116 -29.89 18.52 4.96
N PRO A 117 -30.22 19.67 5.57
CA PRO A 117 -30.21 19.86 7.02
C PRO A 117 -31.21 19.00 7.79
N GLU A 118 -32.14 18.36 7.09
CA GLU A 118 -33.03 17.34 7.66
C GLU A 118 -32.30 16.02 8.00
N LYS A 119 -31.15 15.74 7.35
CA LYS A 119 -30.28 14.60 7.67
C LYS A 119 -29.48 14.94 8.92
N LYS A 120 -29.88 14.42 10.07
CA LYS A 120 -29.24 14.71 11.35
C LYS A 120 -27.99 13.88 11.54
N HIS A 121 -26.91 14.53 11.99
CA HIS A 121 -25.60 13.89 12.23
C HIS A 121 -24.86 14.56 13.39
N GLY A 122 -23.96 13.83 14.04
CA GLY A 122 -22.96 14.35 14.96
C GLY A 122 -21.91 15.23 14.26
N LYS A 123 -20.93 15.72 15.01
CA LYS A 123 -19.76 16.38 14.41
C LYS A 123 -18.99 15.36 13.55
N ILE A 124 -18.62 15.78 12.34
CA ILE A 124 -17.81 14.96 11.43
C ILE A 124 -16.47 15.67 11.21
N ARG A 125 -15.41 14.90 11.29
CA ARG A 125 -14.05 15.32 10.94
C ARG A 125 -13.66 14.70 9.61
N ILE A 126 -13.04 15.48 8.76
CA ILE A 126 -12.50 15.03 7.48
C ILE A 126 -10.98 15.25 7.51
N GLY A 127 -10.23 14.25 7.11
CA GLY A 127 -8.79 14.30 6.94
C GLY A 127 -8.38 13.80 5.55
N PHE A 128 -7.59 14.60 4.83
CA PHE A 128 -6.94 14.13 3.61
C PHE A 128 -5.44 14.06 3.84
N THR A 129 -4.83 12.93 3.50
CA THR A 129 -3.43 12.60 3.78
C THR A 129 -2.61 12.51 2.49
N PRO A 130 -1.32 12.84 2.53
CA PRO A 130 -0.35 12.52 1.48
C PRO A 130 0.31 11.17 1.78
N ASP A 131 1.18 10.71 0.86
CA ASP A 131 2.23 9.71 1.08
C ASP A 131 1.77 8.34 1.62
N GLU A 132 0.48 7.96 1.42
CA GLU A 132 -0.02 6.65 1.80
C GLU A 132 0.70 5.55 1.02
N GLU A 133 0.81 5.72 -0.28
CA GLU A 133 1.36 4.77 -1.25
C GLU A 133 2.87 4.48 -1.07
N VAL A 134 3.53 5.29 -0.25
CA VAL A 134 4.93 5.08 0.17
C VAL A 134 5.05 4.72 1.66
N GLY A 135 3.92 4.46 2.33
CA GLY A 135 3.85 4.02 3.72
C GLY A 135 4.10 5.11 4.76
N ALA A 136 4.07 6.39 4.37
CA ALA A 136 4.35 7.53 5.26
C ALA A 136 3.10 8.39 5.57
N GLY A 137 1.92 7.98 5.12
CA GLY A 137 0.68 8.74 5.23
C GLY A 137 0.24 9.11 6.65
N ALA A 138 0.73 8.40 7.67
CA ALA A 138 0.41 8.68 9.07
C ALA A 138 1.52 9.45 9.82
N ASP A 139 2.71 9.66 9.24
CA ASP A 139 3.90 10.13 9.95
C ASP A 139 3.72 11.49 10.62
N HIS A 140 3.00 12.40 9.97
CA HIS A 140 2.74 13.74 10.47
C HIS A 140 1.25 14.02 10.70
N PHE A 141 0.40 12.98 10.71
CA PHE A 141 -1.03 13.16 10.95
C PHE A 141 -1.29 13.63 12.37
N ASP A 142 -1.86 14.82 12.52
CA ASP A 142 -2.18 15.39 13.84
C ASP A 142 -3.51 14.82 14.38
N VAL A 143 -3.40 13.70 15.08
CA VAL A 143 -4.54 13.00 15.72
C VAL A 143 -5.29 13.91 16.69
N LYS A 144 -4.60 14.83 17.38
CA LYS A 144 -5.23 15.74 18.36
C LYS A 144 -6.03 16.83 17.66
N LEU A 145 -5.47 17.40 16.60
CA LEU A 145 -6.17 18.38 15.76
C LEU A 145 -7.35 17.72 15.05
N PHE A 146 -7.16 16.50 14.55
CA PHE A 146 -8.23 15.72 13.93
C PHE A 146 -9.37 15.45 14.90
N GLY A 147 -9.11 15.02 16.13
CA GLY A 147 -10.03 15.03 17.25
C GLY A 147 -11.33 14.26 17.02
N ALA A 148 -11.29 13.14 16.32
CA ALA A 148 -12.40 12.18 16.18
C ALA A 148 -12.36 11.15 17.31
N ASP A 149 -13.55 10.69 17.77
CA ASP A 149 -13.65 9.56 18.69
C ASP A 149 -13.44 8.23 17.97
N TYR A 150 -13.91 8.13 16.74
CA TYR A 150 -13.76 7.01 15.82
C TYR A 150 -13.50 7.54 14.43
N ALA A 151 -12.71 6.81 13.62
CA ALA A 151 -12.47 7.19 12.26
C ALA A 151 -12.52 5.97 11.32
N TYR A 152 -12.94 6.22 10.08
CA TYR A 152 -12.87 5.28 8.96
C TYR A 152 -11.92 5.85 7.93
N THR A 153 -10.98 5.03 7.47
CA THR A 153 -10.26 5.28 6.23
C THR A 153 -11.14 4.78 5.09
N VAL A 154 -11.47 5.68 4.16
CA VAL A 154 -12.32 5.39 3.00
C VAL A 154 -11.38 5.13 1.83
N ASP A 155 -10.98 3.88 1.69
CA ASP A 155 -9.91 3.48 0.80
C ASP A 155 -10.11 2.01 0.37
N GLY A 156 -9.93 1.72 -0.91
CA GLY A 156 -9.93 0.38 -1.48
C GLY A 156 -11.24 -0.39 -1.41
N GLY A 157 -11.19 -1.68 -1.69
CA GLY A 157 -12.19 -2.69 -1.45
C GLY A 157 -13.45 -2.69 -2.31
N ALA A 158 -14.25 -3.74 -2.14
CA ALA A 158 -15.55 -3.88 -2.78
C ALA A 158 -16.63 -3.13 -2.01
N LEU A 159 -17.71 -2.72 -2.70
CA LEU A 159 -18.83 -2.04 -2.08
C LEU A 159 -19.42 -2.86 -0.93
N GLY A 160 -19.47 -2.27 0.27
CA GLY A 160 -19.99 -2.90 1.49
C GLY A 160 -18.95 -3.67 2.29
N GLU A 161 -17.70 -3.69 1.88
CA GLU A 161 -16.59 -4.23 2.64
C GLU A 161 -16.23 -3.32 3.81
N LEU A 162 -15.89 -3.92 4.94
CA LEU A 162 -15.43 -3.21 6.14
C LEU A 162 -14.29 -4.01 6.75
N GLU A 163 -13.09 -3.46 6.70
CA GLU A 163 -11.93 -3.98 7.40
C GLU A 163 -11.83 -3.36 8.80
N TYR A 164 -11.68 -4.19 9.82
CA TYR A 164 -11.55 -3.75 11.21
C TYR A 164 -10.40 -4.45 11.95
N GLU A 165 -9.60 -5.19 11.22
CA GLU A 165 -8.41 -5.87 11.71
C GLU A 165 -7.19 -5.39 10.92
N ASN A 166 -6.03 -5.43 11.56
CA ASN A 166 -4.76 -5.12 10.93
C ASN A 166 -3.74 -6.22 11.22
N PHE A 167 -2.56 -6.07 10.68
CA PHE A 167 -1.43 -6.97 10.84
C PHE A 167 -0.20 -6.21 11.32
N ASN A 168 0.80 -6.97 11.85
CA ASN A 168 2.12 -6.41 12.10
C ASN A 168 2.97 -6.55 10.84
N ALA A 169 3.67 -5.49 10.46
CA ALA A 169 4.54 -5.47 9.29
C ALA A 169 5.88 -4.81 9.61
N ALA A 170 6.92 -5.25 8.92
CA ALA A 170 8.22 -4.61 8.88
C ALA A 170 8.80 -4.69 7.47
N GLY A 171 9.43 -3.62 7.02
CA GLY A 171 10.39 -3.67 5.92
C GLY A 171 11.70 -4.26 6.42
N ALA A 172 12.36 -5.08 5.61
CA ALA A 172 13.68 -5.57 5.94
C ALA A 172 14.60 -5.49 4.70
N LYS A 173 15.84 -5.07 4.92
CA LYS A 173 16.85 -4.99 3.87
C LYS A 173 17.94 -6.00 4.09
N LEU A 174 18.30 -6.70 3.04
CA LEU A 174 19.45 -7.60 2.98
C LEU A 174 20.54 -6.96 2.11
N HIS A 175 21.74 -6.85 2.68
CA HIS A 175 22.95 -6.52 1.93
C HIS A 175 23.92 -7.68 2.00
N VAL A 176 24.41 -8.14 0.86
CA VAL A 176 25.41 -9.19 0.78
C VAL A 176 26.65 -8.65 0.07
N TYR A 177 27.79 -8.74 0.72
CA TYR A 177 29.08 -8.32 0.18
C TYR A 177 29.89 -9.54 -0.26
N GLY A 178 30.22 -9.58 -1.54
CA GLY A 178 31.03 -10.62 -2.16
C GLY A 178 32.49 -10.22 -2.38
N MET A 179 33.20 -11.09 -3.07
CA MET A 179 34.55 -10.84 -3.57
C MET A 179 34.71 -11.49 -4.92
N SER A 180 34.80 -10.68 -5.96
CA SER A 180 35.04 -11.16 -7.32
C SER A 180 36.54 -11.47 -7.54
N VAL A 181 36.80 -12.59 -8.19
CA VAL A 181 38.13 -12.95 -8.70
C VAL A 181 37.96 -13.63 -10.05
N HIS A 182 39.05 -13.68 -10.86
CA HIS A 182 38.99 -14.37 -12.14
C HIS A 182 38.55 -15.83 -11.97
N PRO A 183 37.51 -16.31 -12.71
CA PRO A 183 36.94 -17.65 -12.53
C PRO A 183 37.96 -18.79 -12.53
N GLY A 184 39.00 -18.69 -13.36
CA GLY A 184 40.05 -19.72 -13.45
C GLY A 184 40.93 -19.84 -12.18
N SER A 185 40.85 -18.88 -11.23
CA SER A 185 41.59 -18.89 -9.97
C SER A 185 40.68 -18.66 -8.75
N ALA A 186 39.40 -18.88 -8.89
CA ALA A 186 38.36 -18.53 -7.90
C ALA A 186 38.26 -19.51 -6.72
N LYS A 187 38.75 -20.75 -6.87
CA LYS A 187 38.61 -21.78 -5.83
C LYS A 187 39.21 -21.33 -4.49
N GLY A 188 38.35 -21.31 -3.46
CA GLY A 188 38.70 -20.90 -2.10
C GLY A 188 38.95 -19.41 -1.90
N LYS A 189 38.65 -18.57 -2.93
CA LYS A 189 38.84 -17.11 -2.88
C LYS A 189 37.58 -16.31 -3.17
N MET A 190 36.84 -16.70 -4.20
CA MET A 190 35.62 -15.99 -4.60
C MET A 190 34.52 -16.15 -3.54
N LYS A 191 33.88 -15.03 -3.21
CA LYS A 191 32.57 -14.99 -2.54
C LYS A 191 31.58 -14.40 -3.52
N ASN A 192 30.64 -15.18 -4.02
CA ASN A 192 29.64 -14.70 -4.95
C ASN A 192 28.41 -14.23 -4.18
N ALA A 193 28.19 -12.91 -4.14
CA ALA A 193 27.10 -12.31 -3.39
C ALA A 193 25.71 -12.81 -3.88
N ILE A 194 25.54 -13.08 -5.17
CA ILE A 194 24.29 -13.63 -5.72
C ILE A 194 23.99 -15.01 -5.10
N LEU A 195 24.98 -15.90 -5.06
CA LEU A 195 24.80 -17.25 -4.52
C LEU A 195 24.56 -17.23 -3.00
N ILE A 196 25.21 -16.30 -2.28
CA ILE A 196 25.00 -16.12 -0.85
C ILE A 196 23.59 -15.56 -0.57
N ALA A 197 23.09 -14.63 -1.38
CA ALA A 197 21.72 -14.13 -1.26
C ALA A 197 20.69 -15.21 -1.55
N GLN A 198 20.92 -16.09 -2.52
CA GLN A 198 20.08 -17.27 -2.77
C GLN A 198 20.09 -18.25 -1.59
N GLU A 199 21.25 -18.46 -0.97
CA GLU A 199 21.35 -19.28 0.25
C GLU A 199 20.58 -18.66 1.40
N PHE A 200 20.69 -17.33 1.60
CA PHE A 200 19.88 -16.61 2.58
C PHE A 200 18.38 -16.87 2.38
N GLN A 201 17.89 -16.72 1.14
CA GLN A 201 16.48 -17.00 0.83
C GLN A 201 16.11 -18.46 1.12
N SER A 202 17.01 -19.42 0.94
CA SER A 202 16.74 -20.83 1.20
C SER A 202 16.72 -21.22 2.67
N GLU A 203 17.26 -20.38 3.56
CA GLU A 203 17.17 -20.56 5.02
C GLU A 203 15.81 -20.09 5.58
N LEU A 204 15.06 -19.28 4.83
CA LEU A 204 13.72 -18.87 5.20
C LEU A 204 12.70 -19.98 4.88
N PRO A 205 11.66 -20.18 5.72
CA PRO A 205 10.64 -21.19 5.47
C PRO A 205 9.92 -20.96 4.14
N THR A 206 10.04 -21.91 3.22
CA THR A 206 9.48 -21.79 1.85
C THR A 206 7.97 -21.62 1.86
N GLU A 207 7.28 -22.27 2.79
CA GLU A 207 5.82 -22.21 2.96
C GLU A 207 5.33 -20.86 3.53
N GLN A 208 6.21 -20.09 4.15
CA GLN A 208 5.89 -18.76 4.67
C GLN A 208 6.20 -17.68 3.62
N ASN A 209 5.51 -17.76 2.50
CA ASN A 209 5.64 -16.86 1.36
C ASN A 209 4.23 -16.54 0.84
N PRO A 210 3.92 -15.34 0.37
CA PRO A 210 2.59 -14.96 -0.14
C PRO A 210 1.99 -15.92 -1.19
N MET A 211 2.84 -16.67 -1.90
CA MET A 211 2.37 -17.69 -2.86
C MET A 211 1.74 -18.91 -2.21
N TYR A 212 1.94 -19.12 -0.89
CA TYR A 212 1.52 -20.31 -0.15
C TYR A 212 0.73 -20.00 1.11
N THR A 213 0.56 -18.72 1.46
CA THR A 213 -0.13 -18.28 2.67
C THR A 213 -1.49 -17.66 2.36
N GLU A 214 -2.43 -17.78 3.29
CA GLU A 214 -3.76 -17.20 3.21
C GLU A 214 -4.27 -16.75 4.60
N GLY A 215 -5.31 -15.93 4.63
CA GLY A 215 -5.97 -15.49 5.86
C GLY A 215 -5.00 -14.83 6.84
N TYR A 216 -4.87 -15.39 8.05
CA TYR A 216 -4.03 -14.85 9.13
C TYR A 216 -2.59 -15.38 9.13
N GLU A 217 -2.19 -16.14 8.14
CA GLU A 217 -0.84 -16.68 8.05
C GLU A 217 0.18 -15.58 7.73
N GLY A 218 1.27 -15.58 8.48
CA GLY A 218 2.35 -14.62 8.27
C GLY A 218 3.39 -15.12 7.27
N PHE A 219 4.14 -14.19 6.68
CA PHE A 219 5.07 -14.51 5.60
C PHE A 219 6.34 -13.65 5.58
N PHE A 220 7.31 -14.09 4.78
CA PHE A 220 8.46 -13.34 4.27
C PHE A 220 8.25 -13.14 2.76
N HIS A 221 8.14 -11.91 2.31
CA HIS A 221 8.02 -11.58 0.89
C HIS A 221 9.30 -10.94 0.41
N LEU A 222 10.00 -11.58 -0.52
CA LEU A 222 11.08 -10.96 -1.28
C LEU A 222 10.46 -10.10 -2.36
N ASP A 223 10.48 -8.79 -2.18
CA ASP A 223 9.84 -7.82 -3.07
C ASP A 223 10.77 -7.41 -4.23
N ALA A 224 12.03 -7.14 -3.91
CA ALA A 224 13.03 -6.76 -4.91
C ALA A 224 14.39 -7.36 -4.59
N ILE A 225 15.15 -7.69 -5.64
CA ILE A 225 16.55 -8.13 -5.53
C ILE A 225 17.35 -7.59 -6.72
N GLN A 226 18.51 -7.03 -6.44
CA GLN A 226 19.43 -6.58 -7.46
C GLN A 226 20.89 -6.76 -7.05
N GLY A 227 21.77 -6.93 -8.00
CA GLY A 227 23.21 -7.00 -7.73
C GLY A 227 24.03 -7.85 -8.70
N ASN A 228 25.23 -8.13 -8.28
CA ASN A 228 26.23 -8.89 -9.03
C ASN A 228 27.09 -9.73 -8.08
N VAL A 229 28.25 -10.25 -8.56
CA VAL A 229 29.15 -11.10 -7.76
C VAL A 229 29.73 -10.37 -6.55
N GLU A 230 29.88 -9.04 -6.59
CA GLU A 230 30.52 -8.25 -5.54
C GLU A 230 29.51 -7.74 -4.51
N GLU A 231 28.29 -7.47 -4.91
CA GLU A 231 27.25 -6.93 -4.03
C GLU A 231 25.85 -7.33 -4.49
N VAL A 232 24.98 -7.66 -3.53
CA VAL A 232 23.54 -7.84 -3.73
C VAL A 232 22.79 -7.07 -2.66
N THR A 233 21.73 -6.38 -3.06
CA THR A 233 20.73 -5.83 -2.17
C THR A 233 19.39 -6.49 -2.44
N ALA A 234 18.61 -6.74 -1.39
CA ALA A 234 17.26 -7.24 -1.52
C ALA A 234 16.35 -6.60 -0.47
N ASP A 235 15.14 -6.30 -0.89
CA ASP A 235 14.09 -5.72 -0.06
C ASP A 235 13.06 -6.80 0.26
N TYR A 236 12.67 -6.89 1.54
CA TYR A 236 11.72 -7.85 2.06
C TYR A 236 10.60 -7.15 2.83
N ILE A 237 9.43 -7.77 2.79
CA ILE A 237 8.32 -7.46 3.69
C ILE A 237 8.12 -8.66 4.62
N ILE A 238 8.08 -8.42 5.93
CA ILE A 238 7.77 -9.42 6.95
C ILE A 238 6.41 -9.07 7.53
N ARG A 239 5.45 -10.00 7.49
CA ARG A 239 4.10 -9.80 8.05
C ARG A 239 3.70 -10.95 8.94
N ASP A 240 2.91 -10.63 9.97
CA ASP A 240 2.16 -11.61 10.75
C ASP A 240 1.04 -10.91 11.52
N HIS A 241 -0.13 -11.54 11.61
CA HIS A 241 -1.23 -11.04 12.43
C HIS A 241 -0.96 -11.23 13.92
N ASN A 242 -0.23 -12.29 14.27
CA ASN A 242 0.18 -12.56 15.66
C ASN A 242 1.49 -11.82 15.98
N ARG A 243 1.47 -10.94 16.98
CA ARG A 243 2.64 -10.13 17.39
C ARG A 243 3.84 -11.01 17.79
N GLN A 244 3.61 -12.11 18.50
CA GLN A 244 4.70 -12.98 18.93
C GLN A 244 5.35 -13.69 17.74
N LEU A 245 4.54 -14.20 16.79
CA LEU A 245 5.05 -14.83 15.57
C LEU A 245 5.78 -13.82 14.67
N PHE A 246 5.28 -12.58 14.62
CA PHE A 246 5.95 -11.49 13.91
C PHE A 246 7.36 -11.23 14.46
N GLU A 247 7.50 -11.09 15.78
CA GLU A 247 8.83 -10.90 16.40
C GLU A 247 9.75 -12.12 16.14
N GLN A 248 9.23 -13.35 16.23
CA GLN A 248 9.99 -14.55 15.87
C GLN A 248 10.46 -14.56 14.42
N LYS A 249 9.65 -14.07 13.49
CA LYS A 249 10.06 -13.94 12.09
C LYS A 249 11.23 -12.96 11.92
N LYS A 250 11.20 -11.82 12.60
CA LYS A 250 12.33 -10.87 12.56
C LYS A 250 13.60 -11.49 13.18
N GLU A 251 13.47 -12.19 14.29
CA GLU A 251 14.59 -12.90 14.91
C GLU A 251 15.17 -13.99 13.99
N LEU A 252 14.31 -14.73 13.28
CA LEU A 252 14.75 -15.72 12.30
C LEU A 252 15.52 -15.05 11.15
N PHE A 253 14.99 -13.95 10.61
CA PHE A 253 15.65 -13.22 9.53
C PHE A 253 17.06 -12.74 9.91
N MET A 254 17.22 -12.20 11.10
CA MET A 254 18.54 -11.83 11.66
C MET A 254 19.43 -13.06 11.88
N SER A 255 18.88 -14.16 12.39
CA SER A 255 19.62 -15.40 12.65
C SER A 255 20.17 -16.05 11.37
N CYS A 256 19.46 -15.93 10.24
CA CYS A 256 19.97 -16.37 8.93
C CYS A 256 21.22 -15.59 8.53
N ALA A 257 21.23 -14.27 8.73
CA ALA A 257 22.41 -13.44 8.47
C ALA A 257 23.61 -13.86 9.35
N ASP A 258 23.37 -14.08 10.65
CA ASP A 258 24.40 -14.56 11.59
C ASP A 258 24.95 -15.91 11.18
N PHE A 259 24.10 -16.83 10.74
CA PHE A 259 24.51 -18.14 10.25
C PHE A 259 25.43 -18.02 9.05
N LEU A 260 25.06 -17.21 8.05
CA LEU A 260 25.87 -17.02 6.85
C LEU A 260 27.15 -16.24 7.14
N ASN A 261 27.16 -15.31 8.07
CA ASN A 261 28.37 -14.63 8.52
C ASN A 261 29.38 -15.60 9.16
N ARG A 262 28.90 -16.57 9.95
CA ARG A 262 29.78 -17.65 10.46
C ARG A 262 30.38 -18.49 9.34
N LYS A 263 29.68 -18.70 8.24
CA LYS A 263 30.10 -19.49 7.09
C LYS A 263 31.07 -18.73 6.17
N TYR A 264 30.73 -17.49 5.84
CA TYR A 264 31.41 -16.68 4.82
C TYR A 264 32.32 -15.59 5.37
N GLY A 265 32.29 -15.36 6.66
CA GLY A 265 33.05 -14.31 7.38
C GLY A 265 32.16 -13.14 7.78
N GLU A 266 32.54 -12.54 8.89
CA GLU A 266 31.82 -11.41 9.51
C GLU A 266 31.64 -10.25 8.51
N GLY A 267 30.46 -9.63 8.52
CA GLY A 267 30.11 -8.51 7.65
C GLY A 267 29.86 -8.89 6.19
N THR A 268 29.83 -10.19 5.84
CA THR A 268 29.46 -10.64 4.50
C THR A 268 27.97 -10.45 4.25
N VAL A 269 27.14 -10.68 5.26
CA VAL A 269 25.66 -10.51 5.21
C VAL A 269 25.26 -9.52 6.27
N VAL A 270 24.62 -8.44 5.87
CA VAL A 270 24.09 -7.40 6.75
C VAL A 270 22.59 -7.29 6.52
N VAL A 271 21.83 -7.25 7.60
CA VAL A 271 20.37 -7.06 7.54
C VAL A 271 19.98 -5.86 8.40
N ASP A 272 18.94 -5.16 7.95
CA ASP A 272 18.26 -4.08 8.65
C ASP A 272 16.74 -4.39 8.63
N VAL A 273 16.08 -4.30 9.81
CA VAL A 273 14.65 -4.68 9.96
C VAL A 273 13.90 -3.63 10.76
#